data_c8e3f0fc0f4247c7d9da4990d33045da
#
_entry.id   c8e3f0fc0f4247c7d9da4990d33045da
#
_cell.length_a   1.000
_cell.length_b   1.000
_cell.length_c   1.000
_cell.angle_alpha   90.00
_cell.angle_beta   90.00
_cell.angle_gamma   90.00
#
_symmetry.space_group_name_H-M   'P 1'
#
loop_
_entity.id
_entity.type
_entity.pdbx_description
1 polymer ?
#
loop_
_entity_poly.entity_id
_entity_poly.type
_entity_poly.pdbx_seq_one_letter_code
_entity_poly.pdbx_strand_id
1 'polypeptide(L)'
;MDKNDDILMDGIDERIEAFLRGEMSAEEEMVFRQEIKSNPELRNRAMTMTSLIKGLQAKNTAREKNVINENTAKSRVRPILWWACSVAAVFAIFFGIYKDHRYRMLDATVSPYYTEYDMTDISRGDVDSATVAHLYALFVQIQEKRHVSAIINELEPIYATLDEDFTYSAYSNDIAWNLAVAYVKDDQIDKAIPILQKLKADNPDAPISLKAHELLKRLHKL
;
A
#
# COMPACT_ATOMS: atom_id res chain seq x y z
N MET A 1 16.30 13.95 34.83
CA MET A 1 16.49 12.72 34.03
C MET A 1 16.23 11.57 34.99
N ASP A 2 15.05 10.96 34.85
CA ASP A 2 14.46 10.10 35.89
C ASP A 2 14.99 8.67 35.76
N LYS A 3 15.35 8.07 36.89
CA LYS A 3 15.85 6.68 36.98
C LYS A 3 14.83 5.65 36.49
N ASN A 4 13.56 6.01 36.37
CA ASN A 4 12.49 5.17 35.82
C ASN A 4 12.48 5.10 34.29
N ASP A 5 12.96 6.13 33.62
CA ASP A 5 13.06 6.14 32.14
C ASP A 5 14.17 5.20 31.65
N ASP A 6 15.27 5.08 32.41
CA ASP A 6 16.36 4.16 32.07
C ASP A 6 15.98 2.68 32.19
N ILE A 7 15.15 2.31 33.17
CA ILE A 7 14.69 0.91 33.39
C ILE A 7 13.67 0.50 32.29
N LEU A 8 12.79 1.41 31.89
CA LEU A 8 11.85 1.19 30.81
C LEU A 8 12.55 1.09 29.46
N MET A 9 13.63 1.82 29.30
CA MET A 9 14.45 1.83 28.07
C MET A 9 15.27 0.53 27.90
N ASP A 10 15.80 -0.03 28.99
CA ASP A 10 16.59 -1.28 28.98
C ASP A 10 15.72 -2.47 28.55
N GLY A 11 14.48 -2.57 29.02
CA GLY A 11 13.54 -3.62 28.62
C GLY A 11 13.07 -3.57 27.15
N ILE A 12 13.07 -2.38 26.53
CA ILE A 12 12.74 -2.23 25.11
C ILE A 12 13.91 -2.72 24.25
N ASP A 13 15.11 -2.42 24.62
CA ASP A 13 16.31 -2.80 23.87
C ASP A 13 16.53 -4.32 23.93
N GLU A 14 16.26 -4.98 25.07
CA GLU A 14 16.26 -6.45 25.18
C GLU A 14 15.20 -7.09 24.28
N ARG A 15 14.00 -6.52 24.19
CA ARG A 15 12.94 -7.02 23.31
C ARG A 15 13.31 -6.87 21.83
N ILE A 16 13.93 -5.76 21.45
CA ILE A 16 14.45 -5.55 20.08
C ILE A 16 15.54 -6.57 19.77
N GLU A 17 16.44 -6.84 20.70
CA GLU A 17 17.52 -7.81 20.52
C GLU A 17 16.98 -9.24 20.37
N ALA A 18 16.06 -9.67 21.22
CA ALA A 18 15.38 -10.96 21.14
C ALA A 18 14.63 -11.13 19.81
N PHE A 19 13.96 -10.07 19.33
CA PHE A 19 13.32 -10.05 18.03
C PHE A 19 14.33 -10.23 16.87
N LEU A 20 15.45 -9.52 16.93
CA LEU A 20 16.49 -9.57 15.89
C LEU A 20 17.26 -10.91 15.88
N ARG A 21 17.32 -11.59 17.01
CA ARG A 21 17.92 -12.94 17.14
C ARG A 21 16.96 -14.07 16.79
N GLY A 22 15.65 -13.78 16.65
CA GLY A 22 14.62 -14.80 16.43
C GLY A 22 14.35 -15.66 17.68
N GLU A 23 14.57 -15.11 18.87
CA GLU A 23 14.41 -15.78 20.17
C GLU A 23 12.99 -15.58 20.75
N MET A 24 12.12 -14.81 20.06
CA MET A 24 10.72 -14.63 20.43
C MET A 24 9.84 -15.77 19.93
N SER A 25 8.78 -16.10 20.69
CA SER A 25 7.74 -16.99 20.20
C SER A 25 6.97 -16.36 19.03
N ALA A 26 6.31 -17.16 18.22
CA ALA A 26 5.54 -16.67 17.05
C ALA A 26 4.44 -15.66 17.44
N GLU A 27 3.85 -15.83 18.61
CA GLU A 27 2.81 -14.94 19.13
C GLU A 27 3.42 -13.60 19.59
N GLU A 28 4.51 -13.63 20.34
CA GLU A 28 5.23 -12.43 20.78
C GLU A 28 5.81 -11.64 19.60
N GLU A 29 6.35 -12.33 18.61
CA GLU A 29 6.86 -11.71 17.40
C GLU A 29 5.77 -10.96 16.63
N MET A 30 4.56 -11.53 16.54
CA MET A 30 3.41 -10.90 15.86
C MET A 30 2.97 -9.63 16.60
N VAL A 31 2.88 -9.68 17.92
CA VAL A 31 2.53 -8.52 18.77
C VAL A 31 3.60 -7.43 18.63
N PHE A 32 4.87 -7.82 18.73
CA PHE A 32 5.97 -6.87 18.66
C PHE A 32 6.10 -6.20 17.28
N ARG A 33 5.84 -6.93 16.21
CA ARG A 33 5.74 -6.37 14.84
C ARG A 33 4.61 -5.34 14.73
N GLN A 34 3.50 -5.56 15.43
CA GLN A 34 2.39 -4.59 15.47
C GLN A 34 2.80 -3.33 16.25
N GLU A 35 3.49 -3.48 17.37
CA GLU A 35 4.02 -2.35 18.16
C GLU A 35 5.02 -1.50 17.35
N ILE A 36 5.96 -2.13 16.63
CA ILE A 36 6.91 -1.43 15.75
C ILE A 36 6.16 -0.64 14.64
N LYS A 37 5.03 -1.16 14.14
CA LYS A 37 4.23 -0.46 13.13
C LYS A 37 3.52 0.77 13.68
N SER A 38 3.02 0.69 14.90
CA SER A 38 2.22 1.74 15.52
C SER A 38 3.07 2.82 16.21
N ASN A 39 4.30 2.49 16.61
CA ASN A 39 5.18 3.41 17.34
C ASN A 39 6.41 3.79 16.50
N PRO A 40 6.50 5.04 15.99
CA PRO A 40 7.61 5.50 15.18
C PRO A 40 8.94 5.57 15.95
N GLU A 41 8.91 5.78 17.26
CA GLU A 41 10.10 5.85 18.09
C GLU A 41 10.73 4.46 18.28
N LEU A 42 9.89 3.45 18.58
CA LEU A 42 10.30 2.05 18.64
C LEU A 42 10.87 1.56 17.31
N ARG A 43 10.29 2.01 16.20
CA ARG A 43 10.77 1.71 14.85
C ARG A 43 12.16 2.27 14.61
N ASN A 44 12.39 3.54 14.93
CA ASN A 44 13.70 4.18 14.76
C ASN A 44 14.77 3.50 15.63
N ARG A 45 14.43 3.11 16.85
CA ARG A 45 15.32 2.36 17.74
C ARG A 45 15.68 0.99 17.18
N ALA A 46 14.70 0.22 16.71
CA ALA A 46 14.93 -1.08 16.10
C ALA A 46 15.82 -0.97 14.85
N MET A 47 15.68 0.08 14.06
CA MET A 47 16.56 0.36 12.90
C MET A 47 18.01 0.66 13.34
N THR A 48 18.18 1.47 14.37
CA THR A 48 19.50 1.83 14.91
C THR A 48 20.21 0.60 15.48
N MET A 49 19.52 -0.23 16.26
CA MET A 49 20.04 -1.50 16.81
C MET A 49 20.42 -2.48 15.71
N THR A 50 19.59 -2.61 14.67
CA THR A 50 19.90 -3.46 13.51
C THR A 50 21.20 -3.02 12.83
N SER A 51 21.41 -1.71 12.70
CA SER A 51 22.62 -1.14 12.10
C SER A 51 23.86 -1.38 12.96
N LEU A 52 23.73 -1.27 14.29
CA LEU A 52 24.78 -1.51 15.26
C LEU A 52 25.21 -3.00 15.28
N ILE A 53 24.24 -3.92 15.34
CA ILE A 53 24.50 -5.37 15.33
C ILE A 53 25.20 -5.79 14.04
N LYS A 54 24.74 -5.27 12.88
CA LYS A 54 25.40 -5.51 11.59
C LYS A 54 26.81 -4.96 11.53
N GLY A 55 27.05 -3.78 12.09
CA GLY A 55 28.37 -3.18 12.16
C GLY A 55 29.35 -3.99 13.03
N LEU A 56 28.87 -4.52 14.16
CA LEU A 56 29.65 -5.38 15.06
C LEU A 56 29.95 -6.77 14.44
N GLN A 57 28.96 -7.36 13.77
CA GLN A 57 29.15 -8.65 13.06
C GLN A 57 30.15 -8.51 11.91
N ALA A 58 30.11 -7.41 11.15
CA ALA A 58 31.10 -7.13 10.10
C ALA A 58 32.53 -6.99 10.66
N LYS A 59 32.68 -6.42 11.87
CA LYS A 59 33.96 -6.25 12.53
C LYS A 59 34.54 -7.58 13.09
N ASN A 60 33.68 -8.46 13.60
CA ASN A 60 34.05 -9.77 14.10
C ASN A 60 34.45 -10.74 12.98
N THR A 61 33.70 -10.72 11.85
CA THR A 61 34.06 -11.53 10.66
C THR A 61 35.34 -11.06 10.00
N ALA A 62 35.71 -9.79 10.09
CA ALA A 62 37.01 -9.28 9.63
C ALA A 62 38.18 -9.79 10.54
N ARG A 63 37.91 -10.00 11.82
CA ARG A 63 38.94 -10.48 12.80
C ARG A 63 39.13 -11.98 12.72
N GLU A 64 38.12 -12.79 12.45
CA GLU A 64 38.20 -14.23 12.25
C GLU A 64 38.87 -14.62 10.92
N LYS A 65 38.76 -13.79 9.88
CA LYS A 65 39.37 -14.03 8.57
C LYS A 65 40.92 -14.05 8.60
N ASN A 66 41.53 -13.51 9.64
CA ASN A 66 43.00 -13.52 9.77
C ASN A 66 43.60 -14.77 10.46
N VAL A 67 42.75 -15.69 10.95
CA VAL A 67 43.24 -16.86 11.74
C VAL A 67 43.04 -18.19 11.02
N ILE A 68 42.22 -18.26 9.96
CA ILE A 68 41.97 -19.51 9.25
C ILE A 68 42.29 -19.35 7.77
N ASN A 69 43.60 -19.35 7.46
CA ASN A 69 44.06 -19.55 6.10
C ASN A 69 44.91 -20.80 6.08
N GLU A 70 44.29 -21.97 6.06
CA GLU A 70 44.81 -23.19 5.46
C GLU A 70 43.75 -24.30 5.46
N ASN A 71 43.49 -24.83 4.24
CA ASN A 71 42.71 -26.04 3.95
C ASN A 71 41.17 -25.94 4.10
N THR A 72 40.49 -25.52 3.04
CA THR A 72 39.50 -26.38 2.35
C THR A 72 38.90 -25.63 1.16
N ALA A 73 39.31 -26.03 -0.02
CA ALA A 73 38.60 -25.71 -1.27
C ALA A 73 37.32 -26.54 -1.35
N LYS A 74 36.20 -26.05 -0.76
CA LYS A 74 34.85 -26.49 -1.15
C LYS A 74 33.82 -25.51 -0.65
N SER A 75 33.03 -24.98 -1.60
CA SER A 75 31.77 -24.25 -1.36
C SER A 75 31.86 -22.75 -0.97
N ARG A 76 32.45 -21.92 -1.83
CA ARG A 76 32.42 -20.43 -1.68
C ARG A 76 31.08 -19.80 -2.01
N VAL A 77 30.05 -20.55 -2.38
CA VAL A 77 28.76 -20.01 -2.87
C VAL A 77 27.71 -19.90 -1.75
N ARG A 78 27.80 -20.71 -0.70
CA ARG A 78 26.83 -20.74 0.40
C ARG A 78 26.72 -19.44 1.23
N PRO A 79 27.81 -18.81 1.69
CA PRO A 79 27.70 -17.58 2.51
C PRO A 79 27.16 -16.39 1.72
N ILE A 80 27.47 -16.28 0.42
CA ILE A 80 26.99 -15.19 -0.46
C ILE A 80 25.48 -15.30 -0.65
N LEU A 81 24.93 -16.52 -0.78
CA LEU A 81 23.49 -16.74 -0.93
C LEU A 81 22.73 -16.34 0.34
N TRP A 82 23.23 -16.61 1.54
CA TRP A 82 22.63 -16.21 2.81
C TRP A 82 22.62 -14.69 2.99
N TRP A 83 23.69 -14.01 2.59
CA TRP A 83 23.75 -12.55 2.60
C TRP A 83 22.77 -11.91 1.61
N ALA A 84 22.64 -12.48 0.42
CA ALA A 84 21.67 -12.01 -0.56
C ALA A 84 20.22 -12.16 -0.07
N CYS A 85 19.89 -13.26 0.61
CA CYS A 85 18.57 -13.48 1.19
C CYS A 85 18.22 -12.49 2.33
N SER A 86 19.19 -12.17 3.19
CA SER A 86 18.95 -11.21 4.30
C SER A 86 18.75 -9.79 3.81
N VAL A 87 19.47 -9.35 2.78
CA VAL A 87 19.30 -8.05 2.15
C VAL A 87 17.95 -7.98 1.43
N ALA A 88 17.56 -9.03 0.70
CA ALA A 88 16.28 -9.11 0.01
C ALA A 88 15.10 -9.06 1.00
N ALA A 89 15.19 -9.70 2.17
CA ALA A 89 14.16 -9.66 3.20
C ALA A 89 13.97 -8.23 3.77
N VAL A 90 15.06 -7.51 4.01
CA VAL A 90 14.99 -6.11 4.47
C VAL A 90 14.33 -5.22 3.40
N PHE A 91 14.71 -5.37 2.12
CA PHE A 91 14.06 -4.62 1.04
C PHE A 91 12.59 -4.99 0.89
N ALA A 92 12.21 -6.26 1.06
CA ALA A 92 10.81 -6.68 1.00
C ALA A 92 9.97 -6.04 2.12
N ILE A 93 10.51 -5.95 3.34
CA ILE A 93 9.85 -5.29 4.47
C ILE A 93 9.71 -3.78 4.21
N PHE A 94 10.79 -3.11 3.79
CA PHE A 94 10.73 -1.69 3.44
C PHE A 94 9.74 -1.40 2.32
N PHE A 95 9.74 -2.22 1.28
CA PHE A 95 8.82 -2.09 0.17
C PHE A 95 7.36 -2.35 0.60
N GLY A 96 7.13 -3.33 1.50
CA GLY A 96 5.82 -3.59 2.08
C GLY A 96 5.29 -2.41 2.92
N ILE A 97 6.13 -1.83 3.78
CA ILE A 97 5.78 -0.66 4.59
C ILE A 97 5.53 0.57 3.69
N TYR A 98 6.37 0.78 2.69
CA TYR A 98 6.21 1.87 1.73
C TYR A 98 4.89 1.75 0.96
N LYS A 99 4.58 0.57 0.41
CA LYS A 99 3.30 0.31 -0.27
C LYS A 99 2.09 0.50 0.64
N ASP A 100 2.15 0.03 1.89
CA ASP A 100 1.07 0.21 2.85
C ASP A 100 0.83 1.70 3.18
N HIS A 101 1.91 2.44 3.40
CA HIS A 101 1.82 3.89 3.63
C HIS A 101 1.27 4.62 2.40
N ARG A 102 1.77 4.31 1.22
CA ARG A 102 1.30 4.88 -0.06
C ARG A 102 -0.18 4.60 -0.28
N TYR A 103 -0.61 3.33 -0.09
CA TYR A 103 -2.01 2.95 -0.18
C TYR A 103 -2.90 3.76 0.77
N ARG A 104 -2.53 3.87 2.06
CA ARG A 104 -3.32 4.63 3.04
C ARG A 104 -3.43 6.10 2.68
N MET A 105 -2.38 6.69 2.15
CA MET A 105 -2.37 8.08 1.70
C MET A 105 -3.31 8.27 0.51
N LEU A 106 -3.27 7.37 -0.47
CA LEU A 106 -4.14 7.41 -1.64
C LEU A 106 -5.61 7.16 -1.28
N ASP A 107 -5.88 6.17 -0.44
CA ASP A 107 -7.23 5.89 0.06
C ASP A 107 -7.80 7.07 0.85
N ALA A 108 -7.01 7.68 1.73
CA ALA A 108 -7.41 8.90 2.45
C ALA A 108 -7.65 10.10 1.52
N THR A 109 -7.06 10.11 0.34
CA THR A 109 -7.26 11.16 -0.66
C THR A 109 -8.63 11.03 -1.35
N VAL A 110 -9.08 9.80 -1.62
CA VAL A 110 -10.33 9.51 -2.32
C VAL A 110 -11.52 9.25 -1.39
N SER A 111 -11.29 8.74 -0.18
CA SER A 111 -12.37 8.37 0.76
C SER A 111 -13.38 9.48 1.07
N PRO A 112 -13.03 10.79 1.11
CA PRO A 112 -14.01 11.84 1.33
C PRO A 112 -15.04 11.99 0.20
N TYR A 113 -14.78 11.40 -0.95
CA TYR A 113 -15.63 11.47 -2.15
C TYR A 113 -16.40 10.17 -2.40
N TYR A 114 -16.33 9.20 -1.51
CA TYR A 114 -17.12 7.98 -1.61
C TYR A 114 -18.62 8.33 -1.60
N THR A 115 -19.36 7.64 -2.44
CA THR A 115 -20.81 7.86 -2.60
C THR A 115 -21.54 6.61 -2.11
N GLU A 116 -22.56 6.81 -1.29
CA GLU A 116 -23.47 5.72 -0.95
C GLU A 116 -24.34 5.41 -2.18
N TYR A 117 -24.21 4.21 -2.71
CA TYR A 117 -25.00 3.74 -3.83
C TYR A 117 -26.22 3.00 -3.30
N ASP A 118 -27.41 3.60 -3.48
CA ASP A 118 -28.67 2.97 -3.11
C ASP A 118 -29.08 1.98 -4.23
N MET A 119 -29.08 0.69 -3.89
CA MET A 119 -29.51 -0.39 -4.78
C MET A 119 -30.99 -0.31 -5.14
N THR A 120 -31.77 0.53 -4.48
CA THR A 120 -33.21 0.75 -4.80
C THR A 120 -33.42 1.75 -5.95
N ASP A 121 -32.41 2.53 -6.32
CA ASP A 121 -32.48 3.56 -7.38
C ASP A 121 -32.10 3.01 -8.78
N ILE A 122 -32.20 1.68 -8.96
CA ILE A 122 -31.75 0.91 -10.14
C ILE A 122 -32.61 1.16 -11.41
N SER A 123 -33.64 2.02 -11.35
CA SER A 123 -34.61 2.13 -12.44
C SER A 123 -34.39 3.32 -13.39
N ARG A 124 -33.20 3.84 -13.54
CA ARG A 124 -32.90 4.93 -14.48
C ARG A 124 -32.42 4.40 -15.84
N GLY A 125 -33.36 4.12 -16.73
CA GLY A 125 -33.06 3.82 -18.12
C GLY A 125 -33.47 2.41 -18.58
N ASP A 126 -33.25 2.12 -19.86
CA ASP A 126 -33.57 0.88 -20.54
C ASP A 126 -32.57 -0.29 -20.23
N VAL A 127 -31.64 -0.05 -19.28
CA VAL A 127 -30.61 -1.05 -18.92
C VAL A 127 -31.22 -2.11 -18.01
N ASP A 128 -30.93 -3.35 -18.29
CA ASP A 128 -31.32 -4.49 -17.46
C ASP A 128 -30.87 -4.30 -16.00
N SER A 129 -31.81 -4.48 -15.09
CA SER A 129 -31.58 -4.26 -13.66
C SER A 129 -30.43 -5.11 -13.09
N ALA A 130 -30.16 -6.28 -13.67
CA ALA A 130 -29.04 -7.12 -13.28
C ALA A 130 -27.68 -6.48 -13.64
N THR A 131 -27.60 -5.86 -14.80
CA THR A 131 -26.41 -5.14 -15.28
C THR A 131 -26.10 -3.94 -14.40
N VAL A 132 -27.13 -3.17 -14.03
CA VAL A 132 -26.98 -2.01 -13.13
C VAL A 132 -26.57 -2.44 -11.72
N ALA A 133 -27.19 -3.50 -11.20
CA ALA A 133 -26.82 -4.07 -9.91
C ALA A 133 -25.36 -4.54 -9.89
N HIS A 134 -24.89 -5.13 -11.00
CA HIS A 134 -23.50 -5.52 -11.15
C HIS A 134 -22.54 -4.33 -11.13
N LEU A 135 -22.85 -3.25 -11.89
CA LEU A 135 -22.06 -2.01 -11.85
C LEU A 135 -21.97 -1.41 -10.44
N TYR A 136 -23.09 -1.31 -9.74
CA TYR A 136 -23.10 -0.79 -8.38
C TYR A 136 -22.33 -1.67 -7.40
N ALA A 137 -22.40 -2.99 -7.58
CA ALA A 137 -21.57 -3.91 -6.80
C ALA A 137 -20.07 -3.67 -7.04
N LEU A 138 -19.64 -3.36 -8.25
CA LEU A 138 -18.26 -2.97 -8.55
C LEU A 138 -17.90 -1.65 -7.88
N PHE A 139 -18.78 -0.64 -7.92
CA PHE A 139 -18.54 0.66 -7.30
C PHE A 139 -18.40 0.55 -5.77
N VAL A 140 -19.24 -0.21 -5.11
CA VAL A 140 -19.14 -0.50 -3.68
C VAL A 140 -17.82 -1.23 -3.37
N GLN A 141 -17.46 -2.23 -4.17
CA GLN A 141 -16.20 -2.95 -3.98
C GLN A 141 -14.96 -2.06 -4.15
N ILE A 142 -14.98 -1.02 -5.02
CA ILE A 142 -13.89 -0.04 -5.12
C ILE A 142 -13.71 0.71 -3.80
N GLN A 143 -14.81 1.05 -3.13
CA GLN A 143 -14.74 1.78 -1.85
C GLN A 143 -14.24 0.88 -0.72
N GLU A 144 -14.70 -0.35 -0.63
CA GLU A 144 -14.43 -1.28 0.47
C GLU A 144 -13.08 -2.02 0.34
N LYS A 145 -12.72 -2.44 -0.88
CA LYS A 145 -11.55 -3.29 -1.09
C LYS A 145 -10.25 -2.50 -1.14
N ARG A 146 -9.22 -3.12 -0.59
CA ARG A 146 -7.85 -2.61 -0.67
C ARG A 146 -7.21 -2.84 -2.06
N HIS A 147 -7.49 -3.97 -2.68
CA HIS A 147 -6.96 -4.33 -3.99
C HIS A 147 -8.07 -4.25 -5.02
N VAL A 148 -7.95 -3.28 -5.93
CA VAL A 148 -8.98 -2.94 -6.91
C VAL A 148 -8.59 -3.28 -8.35
N SER A 149 -7.42 -3.88 -8.57
CA SER A 149 -6.91 -4.18 -9.92
C SER A 149 -7.84 -5.09 -10.72
N ALA A 150 -8.51 -6.05 -10.06
CA ALA A 150 -9.49 -6.91 -10.73
C ALA A 150 -10.72 -6.11 -11.21
N ILE A 151 -11.15 -5.13 -10.41
CA ILE A 151 -12.29 -4.26 -10.72
C ILE A 151 -11.93 -3.29 -11.85
N ILE A 152 -10.70 -2.77 -11.86
CA ILE A 152 -10.17 -1.96 -12.97
C ILE A 152 -10.25 -2.74 -14.28
N ASN A 153 -9.78 -3.99 -14.29
CA ASN A 153 -9.79 -4.83 -15.49
C ASN A 153 -11.21 -5.10 -16.02
N GLU A 154 -12.22 -5.00 -15.17
CA GLU A 154 -13.63 -5.18 -15.52
C GLU A 154 -14.28 -3.86 -16.00
N LEU A 155 -13.95 -2.72 -15.37
CA LEU A 155 -14.49 -1.42 -15.72
C LEU A 155 -13.79 -0.77 -16.92
N GLU A 156 -12.50 -1.03 -17.14
CA GLU A 156 -11.71 -0.44 -18.24
C GLU A 156 -12.32 -0.71 -19.63
N PRO A 157 -12.71 -1.95 -19.99
CA PRO A 157 -13.36 -2.22 -21.27
C PRO A 157 -14.74 -1.56 -21.39
N ILE A 158 -15.54 -1.51 -20.30
CA ILE A 158 -16.83 -0.83 -20.29
C ILE A 158 -16.64 0.68 -20.55
N TYR A 159 -15.67 1.30 -19.87
CA TYR A 159 -15.34 2.70 -20.09
C TYR A 159 -14.86 3.00 -21.50
N ALA A 160 -14.08 2.11 -22.09
CA ALA A 160 -13.54 2.28 -23.46
C ALA A 160 -14.64 2.24 -24.53
N THR A 161 -15.76 1.55 -24.29
CA THR A 161 -16.86 1.42 -25.24
C THR A 161 -18.00 2.44 -25.03
N LEU A 162 -17.91 3.30 -24.01
CA LEU A 162 -18.98 4.26 -23.68
C LEU A 162 -19.34 5.23 -24.82
N ASP A 163 -18.38 5.57 -25.66
CA ASP A 163 -18.61 6.48 -26.80
C ASP A 163 -19.25 5.74 -28.01
N GLU A 164 -19.18 4.41 -28.06
CA GLU A 164 -19.67 3.58 -29.15
C GLU A 164 -20.94 2.81 -28.77
N ASP A 165 -21.04 2.36 -27.51
CA ASP A 165 -22.15 1.59 -26.96
C ASP A 165 -22.97 2.42 -25.99
N PHE A 166 -24.21 2.76 -26.40
CA PHE A 166 -25.13 3.56 -25.59
C PHE A 166 -25.73 2.81 -24.41
N THR A 167 -25.47 1.51 -24.25
CA THR A 167 -26.02 0.67 -23.17
C THR A 167 -25.77 1.29 -21.79
N TYR A 168 -24.58 1.86 -21.57
CA TYR A 168 -24.20 2.45 -20.30
C TYR A 168 -24.23 3.98 -20.27
N SER A 169 -24.82 4.63 -21.27
CA SER A 169 -24.80 6.10 -21.43
C SER A 169 -25.34 6.86 -20.21
N ALA A 170 -26.38 6.33 -19.56
CA ALA A 170 -26.95 6.92 -18.35
C ALA A 170 -26.01 6.87 -17.13
N TYR A 171 -25.04 5.97 -17.14
CA TYR A 171 -24.08 5.71 -16.05
C TYR A 171 -22.65 6.10 -16.42
N SER A 172 -22.44 6.74 -17.57
CA SER A 172 -21.11 7.06 -18.12
C SER A 172 -20.26 7.87 -17.13
N ASN A 173 -20.85 8.85 -16.48
CA ASN A 173 -20.15 9.68 -15.50
C ASN A 173 -19.79 8.89 -14.22
N ASP A 174 -20.67 8.00 -13.76
CA ASP A 174 -20.43 7.18 -12.59
C ASP A 174 -19.36 6.14 -12.86
N ILE A 175 -19.37 5.52 -14.06
CA ILE A 175 -18.33 4.59 -14.50
C ILE A 175 -16.97 5.30 -14.58
N ALA A 176 -16.92 6.45 -15.26
CA ALA A 176 -15.70 7.25 -15.37
C ALA A 176 -15.16 7.66 -14.00
N TRP A 177 -16.04 8.14 -13.11
CA TRP A 177 -15.66 8.53 -11.75
C TRP A 177 -15.10 7.37 -10.94
N ASN A 178 -15.81 6.24 -10.90
CA ASN A 178 -15.38 5.08 -10.12
C ASN A 178 -14.12 4.44 -10.68
N LEU A 179 -13.94 4.42 -12.01
CA LEU A 179 -12.70 3.98 -12.63
C LEU A 179 -11.52 4.89 -12.26
N ALA A 180 -11.72 6.21 -12.27
CA ALA A 180 -10.68 7.15 -11.85
C ALA A 180 -10.30 6.96 -10.37
N VAL A 181 -11.29 6.77 -9.49
CA VAL A 181 -11.06 6.46 -8.06
C VAL A 181 -10.29 5.14 -7.90
N ALA A 182 -10.67 4.11 -8.65
CA ALA A 182 -9.98 2.82 -8.64
C ALA A 182 -8.51 2.95 -9.07
N TYR A 183 -8.23 3.71 -10.13
CA TYR A 183 -6.86 3.99 -10.56
C TYR A 183 -6.05 4.73 -9.49
N VAL A 184 -6.63 5.72 -8.79
CA VAL A 184 -5.94 6.39 -7.68
C VAL A 184 -5.62 5.40 -6.56
N LYS A 185 -6.56 4.55 -6.16
CA LYS A 185 -6.35 3.53 -5.13
C LYS A 185 -5.27 2.50 -5.51
N ASP A 186 -5.14 2.19 -6.80
CA ASP A 186 -4.14 1.25 -7.34
C ASP A 186 -2.81 1.93 -7.68
N ASP A 187 -2.63 3.20 -7.28
CA ASP A 187 -1.43 4.02 -7.55
C ASP A 187 -1.14 4.24 -9.06
N GLN A 188 -2.19 4.17 -9.90
CA GLN A 188 -2.15 4.45 -11.33
C GLN A 188 -2.63 5.87 -11.63
N ILE A 189 -2.04 6.87 -10.94
CA ILE A 189 -2.48 8.28 -10.98
C ILE A 189 -2.47 8.83 -12.41
N ASP A 190 -1.48 8.44 -13.21
CA ASP A 190 -1.36 8.88 -14.60
C ASP A 190 -2.57 8.49 -15.48
N LYS A 191 -3.24 7.37 -15.15
CA LYS A 191 -4.47 6.95 -15.84
C LYS A 191 -5.72 7.66 -15.27
N ALA A 192 -5.72 8.00 -13.99
CA ALA A 192 -6.83 8.70 -13.36
C ALA A 192 -6.96 10.15 -13.84
N ILE A 193 -5.84 10.86 -14.01
CA ILE A 193 -5.82 12.29 -14.36
C ILE A 193 -6.62 12.60 -15.62
N PRO A 194 -6.42 11.93 -16.77
CA PRO A 194 -7.14 12.26 -18.00
C PRO A 194 -8.65 12.04 -17.85
N ILE A 195 -9.08 11.00 -17.13
CA ILE A 195 -10.50 10.74 -16.88
C ILE A 195 -11.12 11.85 -16.02
N LEU A 196 -10.45 12.25 -14.95
CA LEU A 196 -10.90 13.35 -14.09
C LEU A 196 -10.91 14.68 -14.83
N GLN A 197 -9.99 14.92 -15.76
CA GLN A 197 -9.97 16.11 -16.60
C GLN A 197 -11.15 16.14 -17.58
N LYS A 198 -11.50 14.99 -18.19
CA LYS A 198 -12.69 14.84 -19.04
C LYS A 198 -13.96 15.13 -18.22
N LEU A 199 -14.14 14.47 -17.07
CA LEU A 199 -15.29 14.70 -16.17
C LEU A 199 -15.43 16.16 -15.72
N LYS A 200 -14.32 16.85 -15.49
CA LYS A 200 -14.34 18.28 -15.13
C LYS A 200 -14.77 19.16 -16.32
N ALA A 201 -14.42 18.78 -17.54
CA ALA A 201 -14.69 19.58 -18.73
C ALA A 201 -16.11 19.42 -19.27
N ASP A 202 -16.69 18.22 -19.17
CA ASP A 202 -17.96 17.85 -19.81
C ASP A 202 -19.15 18.65 -19.27
N ASN A 203 -19.22 18.91 -17.96
CA ASN A 203 -20.25 19.77 -17.36
C ASN A 203 -19.70 20.42 -16.07
N PRO A 204 -19.10 21.64 -16.17
CA PRO A 204 -18.41 22.29 -15.06
C PRO A 204 -19.24 22.50 -13.78
N ASP A 205 -20.55 22.66 -13.92
CA ASP A 205 -21.47 22.93 -12.80
C ASP A 205 -22.03 21.65 -12.17
N ALA A 206 -21.78 20.48 -12.77
CA ALA A 206 -22.26 19.21 -12.24
C ALA A 206 -21.53 18.84 -10.93
N PRO A 207 -22.23 18.23 -9.96
CA PRO A 207 -21.59 17.81 -8.70
C PRO A 207 -20.37 16.89 -8.89
N ILE A 208 -20.40 16.03 -9.92
CA ILE A 208 -19.31 15.12 -10.25
C ILE A 208 -18.09 15.87 -10.78
N SER A 209 -18.30 16.93 -11.55
CA SER A 209 -17.23 17.80 -12.07
C SER A 209 -16.52 18.54 -10.95
N LEU A 210 -17.26 19.04 -9.96
CA LEU A 210 -16.69 19.67 -8.77
C LEU A 210 -15.84 18.68 -7.96
N LYS A 211 -16.34 17.44 -7.77
CA LYS A 211 -15.58 16.37 -7.13
C LYS A 211 -14.30 16.04 -7.90
N ALA A 212 -14.38 15.95 -9.23
CA ALA A 212 -13.23 15.68 -10.09
C ALA A 212 -12.19 16.81 -10.01
N HIS A 213 -12.62 18.06 -10.00
CA HIS A 213 -11.74 19.21 -9.83
C HIS A 213 -11.01 19.20 -8.50
N GLU A 214 -11.72 18.94 -7.41
CA GLU A 214 -11.11 18.86 -6.07
C GLU A 214 -10.14 17.70 -5.95
N LEU A 215 -10.49 16.53 -6.49
CA LEU A 215 -9.61 15.36 -6.48
C LEU A 215 -8.33 15.66 -7.28
N LEU A 216 -8.42 16.23 -8.47
CA LEU A 216 -7.27 16.67 -9.25
C LEU A 216 -6.36 17.60 -8.45
N LYS A 217 -6.93 18.59 -7.73
CA LYS A 217 -6.16 19.51 -6.89
C LYS A 217 -5.43 18.80 -5.76
N ARG A 218 -5.99 17.75 -5.21
CA ARG A 218 -5.34 16.93 -4.17
C ARG A 218 -4.23 16.06 -4.76
N LEU A 219 -4.47 15.43 -5.92
CA LEU A 219 -3.47 14.60 -6.59
C LEU A 219 -2.22 15.37 -7.01
N HIS A 220 -2.37 16.66 -7.40
CA HIS A 220 -1.22 17.52 -7.72
C HIS A 220 -0.35 17.90 -6.51
N LYS A 221 -0.78 17.58 -5.28
CA LYS A 221 -0.02 17.85 -4.04
C LYS A 221 0.69 16.62 -3.50
N LEU A 222 0.46 15.45 -4.10
CA LEU A 222 1.09 14.19 -3.74
C LEU A 222 2.43 13.98 -4.43
#